data_42f7cf1766ff4e9499e6a5465976d521
#
_entry.id   42f7cf1766ff4e9499e6a5465976d521
#
_cell.length_a   1.000
_cell.length_b   1.000
_cell.length_c   1.000
_cell.angle_alpha   90.00
_cell.angle_beta   90.00
_cell.angle_gamma   90.00
#
_symmetry.space_group_name_H-M   'P 1'
#
loop_
_entity.id
_entity.type
_entity.pdbx_description
1 polymer ?
#
loop_
_entity_poly.entity_id
_entity_poly.type
_entity_poly.pdbx_seq_one_letter_code
_entity_poly.pdbx_strand_id
1 'polypeptide(L)'
;LTLYELLTLLASIIAIVISAVSLVRTRKLAAEQLELERVTAELSRLQIKSIEEQEHLKTKPQLNVAITKLGNSSHFIVANTGKGSAYKVNLELIDCQDNPLTSEIHHMLPYPEMKQNSRFKLLAAFHMSSPRKYQVKLTWQDSTGKEYSENHWVSR
;
A
#
# COMPACT_ATOMS: atom_id res chain seq x y z
N LEU A 1 -53.63 -58.03 22.05
CA LEU A 1 -53.19 -56.63 21.97
C LEU A 1 -54.37 -55.74 22.34
N THR A 2 -54.25 -55.06 23.42
CA THR A 2 -55.29 -54.09 23.84
C THR A 2 -55.23 -52.88 22.92
N LEU A 3 -56.37 -52.22 22.72
CA LEU A 3 -56.49 -51.04 21.86
C LEU A 3 -55.49 -49.93 22.27
N TYR A 4 -55.15 -49.88 23.55
CA TYR A 4 -54.16 -48.97 24.16
C TYR A 4 -52.72 -49.33 23.71
N GLU A 5 -52.34 -50.61 23.67
CA GLU A 5 -51.02 -51.05 23.20
C GLU A 5 -50.80 -50.76 21.71
N LEU A 6 -51.81 -50.87 20.87
CA LEU A 6 -51.77 -50.53 19.47
C LEU A 6 -51.56 -49.03 19.26
N LEU A 7 -52.20 -48.19 20.06
CA LEU A 7 -52.13 -46.72 20.01
C LEU A 7 -50.74 -46.22 20.42
N THR A 8 -50.17 -46.82 21.49
CA THR A 8 -48.84 -46.48 21.95
C THR A 8 -47.74 -46.90 20.95
N LEU A 9 -47.91 -48.03 20.28
CA LEU A 9 -46.99 -48.50 19.24
C LEU A 9 -47.02 -47.57 18.03
N LEU A 10 -48.21 -47.15 17.61
CA LEU A 10 -48.36 -46.18 16.50
C LEU A 10 -47.74 -44.84 16.84
N ALA A 11 -47.94 -44.31 18.04
CA ALA A 11 -47.33 -43.06 18.48
C ALA A 11 -45.81 -43.13 18.52
N SER A 12 -45.23 -44.27 18.94
CA SER A 12 -43.79 -44.46 19.00
C SER A 12 -43.18 -44.51 17.58
N ILE A 13 -43.82 -45.14 16.63
CA ILE A 13 -43.37 -45.16 15.25
C ILE A 13 -43.38 -43.76 14.62
N ILE A 14 -44.42 -42.98 14.84
CA ILE A 14 -44.56 -41.62 14.36
C ILE A 14 -43.44 -40.73 14.99
N ALA A 15 -43.16 -40.87 16.27
CA ALA A 15 -42.09 -40.15 16.95
C ALA A 15 -40.72 -40.48 16.37
N ILE A 16 -40.45 -41.74 16.05
CA ILE A 16 -39.18 -42.14 15.41
C ILE A 16 -39.02 -41.53 14.01
N VAL A 17 -40.09 -41.53 13.22
CA VAL A 17 -40.08 -40.96 11.87
C VAL A 17 -39.81 -39.45 11.92
N ILE A 18 -40.52 -38.75 12.80
CA ILE A 18 -40.31 -37.28 13.01
C ILE A 18 -38.89 -37.00 13.46
N SER A 19 -38.35 -37.78 14.40
CA SER A 19 -36.98 -37.65 14.85
C SER A 19 -35.96 -37.86 13.76
N ALA A 20 -36.14 -38.89 12.93
CA ALA A 20 -35.24 -39.18 11.82
C ALA A 20 -35.26 -38.05 10.75
N VAL A 21 -36.46 -37.56 10.40
CA VAL A 21 -36.59 -36.44 9.44
C VAL A 21 -35.97 -35.18 10.00
N SER A 22 -36.20 -34.87 11.28
CA SER A 22 -35.57 -33.72 11.94
C SER A 22 -34.05 -33.80 11.95
N LEU A 23 -33.48 -34.97 12.22
CA LEU A 23 -32.04 -35.19 12.24
C LEU A 23 -31.42 -34.95 10.85
N VAL A 24 -32.03 -35.46 9.79
CA VAL A 24 -31.56 -35.26 8.40
C VAL A 24 -31.62 -33.78 8.03
N ARG A 25 -32.72 -33.11 8.39
CA ARG A 25 -32.90 -31.67 8.11
C ARG A 25 -31.90 -30.80 8.84
N THR A 26 -31.63 -31.10 10.12
CA THR A 26 -30.66 -30.41 10.94
C THR A 26 -29.25 -30.59 10.39
N ARG A 27 -28.88 -31.78 9.95
CA ARG A 27 -27.56 -32.04 9.33
C ARG A 27 -27.40 -31.27 8.02
N LYS A 28 -28.41 -31.16 7.20
CA LYS A 28 -28.39 -30.40 5.95
C LYS A 28 -28.20 -28.91 6.23
N LEU A 29 -28.99 -28.36 7.17
CA LEU A 29 -28.85 -26.95 7.58
C LEU A 29 -27.48 -26.64 8.19
N ALA A 30 -26.94 -27.55 9.01
CA ALA A 30 -25.60 -27.37 9.58
C ALA A 30 -24.51 -27.37 8.49
N ALA A 31 -24.62 -28.20 7.46
CA ALA A 31 -23.70 -28.20 6.34
C ALA A 31 -23.77 -26.90 5.52
N GLU A 32 -24.97 -26.39 5.25
CA GLU A 32 -25.17 -25.10 4.57
C GLU A 32 -24.63 -23.93 5.40
N GLN A 33 -24.83 -23.93 6.71
CA GLN A 33 -24.27 -22.91 7.62
C GLN A 33 -22.74 -22.92 7.61
N LEU A 34 -22.14 -24.10 7.64
CA LEU A 34 -20.68 -24.25 7.65
C LEU A 34 -20.04 -23.74 6.33
N GLU A 35 -20.74 -23.95 5.21
CA GLU A 35 -20.33 -23.41 3.92
C GLU A 35 -20.42 -21.87 3.87
N LEU A 36 -21.53 -21.30 4.38
CA LEU A 36 -21.73 -19.86 4.49
C LEU A 36 -20.68 -19.21 5.41
N GLU A 37 -20.37 -19.83 6.55
CA GLU A 37 -19.32 -19.35 7.45
C GLU A 37 -17.96 -19.34 6.78
N ARG A 38 -17.65 -20.39 6.00
CA ARG A 38 -16.39 -20.48 5.26
C ARG A 38 -16.26 -19.39 4.21
N VAL A 39 -17.30 -19.16 3.42
CA VAL A 39 -17.34 -18.08 2.41
C VAL A 39 -17.24 -16.71 3.06
N THR A 40 -17.95 -16.50 4.17
CA THR A 40 -17.90 -15.25 4.91
C THR A 40 -16.51 -14.98 5.50
N ALA A 41 -15.85 -16.01 6.04
CA ALA A 41 -14.49 -15.91 6.54
C ALA A 41 -13.48 -15.56 5.43
N GLU A 42 -13.63 -16.16 4.25
CA GLU A 42 -12.79 -15.87 3.09
C GLU A 42 -12.99 -14.44 2.58
N LEU A 43 -14.24 -13.98 2.47
CA LEU A 43 -14.56 -12.59 2.11
C LEU A 43 -13.97 -11.60 3.12
N SER A 44 -14.10 -11.87 4.40
CA SER A 44 -13.54 -11.01 5.47
C SER A 44 -12.02 -10.93 5.36
N ARG A 45 -11.35 -12.04 5.08
CA ARG A 45 -9.89 -12.10 4.88
C ARG A 45 -9.45 -11.26 3.67
N LEU A 46 -10.19 -11.35 2.56
CA LEU A 46 -9.92 -10.55 1.35
C LEU A 46 -10.15 -9.07 1.59
N GLN A 47 -11.20 -8.72 2.35
CA GLN A 47 -11.48 -7.33 2.74
C GLN A 47 -10.36 -6.75 3.60
N ILE A 48 -9.89 -7.48 4.61
CA ILE A 48 -8.77 -7.06 5.46
C ILE A 48 -7.53 -6.81 4.61
N LYS A 49 -7.18 -7.74 3.72
CA LYS A 49 -6.03 -7.59 2.83
C LYS A 49 -6.16 -6.35 1.91
N SER A 50 -7.35 -6.13 1.36
CA SER A 50 -7.62 -4.95 0.53
C SER A 50 -7.50 -3.64 1.31
N ILE A 51 -7.96 -3.60 2.55
CA ILE A 51 -7.84 -2.43 3.44
C ILE A 51 -6.37 -2.17 3.76
N GLU A 52 -5.61 -3.20 4.12
CA GLU A 52 -4.18 -3.08 4.40
C GLU A 52 -3.39 -2.55 3.19
N GLU A 53 -3.69 -3.07 1.99
CA GLU A 53 -3.07 -2.58 0.75
C GLU A 53 -3.44 -1.12 0.46
N GLN A 54 -4.69 -0.73 0.67
CA GLN A 54 -5.14 0.65 0.51
C GLN A 54 -4.51 1.61 1.53
N GLU A 55 -4.37 1.20 2.78
CA GLU A 55 -3.69 1.99 3.81
C GLU A 55 -2.20 2.14 3.50
N HIS A 56 -1.56 1.07 3.05
CA HIS A 56 -0.16 1.13 2.62
C HIS A 56 0.05 2.11 1.45
N LEU A 57 -0.87 2.11 0.47
CA LEU A 57 -0.81 3.07 -0.64
C LEU A 57 -1.08 4.51 -0.18
N LYS A 58 -1.97 4.71 0.81
CA LYS A 58 -2.26 6.04 1.38
C LYS A 58 -1.11 6.60 2.20
N THR A 59 -0.27 5.76 2.78
CA THR A 59 0.86 6.17 3.61
C THR A 59 2.20 6.16 2.86
N LYS A 60 2.22 5.76 1.58
CA LYS A 60 3.44 5.70 0.78
C LYS A 60 3.94 7.12 0.46
N PRO A 61 5.24 7.42 0.71
CA PRO A 61 5.86 8.64 0.22
C PRO A 61 6.01 8.57 -1.31
N GLN A 62 5.83 9.70 -1.96
CA GLN A 62 6.05 9.86 -3.39
C GLN A 62 6.88 11.12 -3.63
N LEU A 63 8.08 10.95 -4.13
CA LEU A 63 9.00 12.05 -4.38
C LEU A 63 8.94 12.47 -5.84
N ASN A 64 8.95 13.77 -6.04
CA ASN A 64 9.07 14.41 -7.34
C ASN A 64 10.25 15.36 -7.33
N VAL A 65 10.91 15.50 -8.48
CA VAL A 65 12.00 16.45 -8.68
C VAL A 65 11.72 17.34 -9.88
N ALA A 66 12.03 18.63 -9.74
CA ALA A 66 11.92 19.60 -10.82
C ALA A 66 13.07 20.60 -10.76
N ILE A 67 13.43 21.16 -11.91
CA ILE A 67 14.37 22.29 -11.97
C ILE A 67 13.55 23.58 -12.05
N THR A 68 13.85 24.53 -11.17
CA THR A 68 13.15 25.82 -11.14
C THR A 68 14.17 26.94 -11.00
N LYS A 69 13.95 28.03 -11.75
CA LYS A 69 14.73 29.24 -11.62
C LYS A 69 14.07 30.15 -10.58
N LEU A 70 14.82 30.46 -9.51
CA LEU A 70 14.41 31.43 -8.49
C LEU A 70 15.34 32.63 -8.56
N GLY A 71 14.85 33.77 -9.07
CA GLY A 71 15.67 34.94 -9.34
C GLY A 71 16.77 34.62 -10.35
N ASN A 72 18.04 34.83 -9.97
CA ASN A 72 19.19 34.55 -10.82
C ASN A 72 19.78 33.14 -10.62
N SER A 73 19.26 32.37 -9.68
CA SER A 73 19.78 31.03 -9.36
C SER A 73 18.82 29.95 -9.77
N SER A 74 19.36 28.84 -10.24
CA SER A 74 18.60 27.64 -10.57
C SER A 74 18.71 26.63 -9.44
N HIS A 75 17.62 25.88 -9.20
CA HIS A 75 17.57 24.92 -8.12
C HIS A 75 16.89 23.63 -8.58
N PHE A 76 17.42 22.49 -8.12
CA PHE A 76 16.64 21.25 -8.09
C PHE A 76 15.75 21.31 -6.85
N ILE A 77 14.46 21.19 -7.05
CA ILE A 77 13.47 21.13 -5.98
C ILE A 77 12.99 19.70 -5.90
N VAL A 78 13.22 19.06 -4.75
CA VAL A 78 12.63 17.76 -4.43
C VAL A 78 11.44 17.99 -3.51
N ALA A 79 10.30 17.43 -3.86
CA ALA A 79 9.05 17.57 -3.13
C ALA A 79 8.45 16.19 -2.83
N ASN A 80 7.95 16.01 -1.62
CA ASN A 80 7.15 14.84 -1.27
C ASN A 80 5.67 15.14 -1.51
N THR A 81 5.12 14.60 -2.60
CA THR A 81 3.71 14.71 -2.96
C THR A 81 2.86 13.55 -2.41
N GLY A 82 3.52 12.54 -1.85
CA GLY A 82 2.85 11.41 -1.19
C GLY A 82 2.35 11.77 0.21
N LYS A 83 1.56 10.89 0.78
CA LYS A 83 0.98 11.06 2.12
C LYS A 83 1.91 10.61 3.24
N GLY A 84 2.84 9.69 2.95
CA GLY A 84 3.83 9.20 3.90
C GLY A 84 5.07 10.08 4.00
N SER A 85 5.80 9.98 5.10
CA SER A 85 7.13 10.57 5.24
C SER A 85 8.18 9.75 4.51
N ALA A 86 9.10 10.43 3.82
CA ALA A 86 10.28 9.82 3.22
C ALA A 86 11.50 10.12 4.09
N TYR A 87 12.31 9.10 4.34
CA TYR A 87 13.51 9.19 5.17
C TYR A 87 14.76 8.95 4.34
N LYS A 88 15.87 9.53 4.75
CA LYS A 88 17.20 9.38 4.11
C LYS A 88 17.12 9.61 2.60
N VAL A 89 16.46 10.68 2.21
CA VAL A 89 16.27 11.01 0.80
C VAL A 89 17.60 11.41 0.18
N ASN A 90 18.00 10.70 -0.88
CA ASN A 90 19.19 11.01 -1.65
C ASN A 90 18.84 11.33 -3.10
N LEU A 91 19.67 12.16 -3.72
CA LEU A 91 19.55 12.58 -5.11
C LEU A 91 20.89 12.39 -5.81
N GLU A 92 20.90 11.67 -6.91
CA GLU A 92 22.05 11.43 -7.77
C GLU A 92 21.72 11.78 -9.20
N LEU A 93 22.65 12.40 -9.93
CA LEU A 93 22.53 12.60 -11.36
C LEU A 93 23.16 11.42 -12.11
N ILE A 94 22.40 10.84 -13.02
CA ILE A 94 22.86 9.70 -13.84
C ILE A 94 23.44 10.25 -15.14
N ASP A 95 24.55 9.65 -15.59
CA ASP A 95 25.21 9.96 -16.86
C ASP A 95 25.49 11.46 -17.10
N CYS A 96 25.80 12.18 -16.02
CA CYS A 96 26.07 13.61 -16.09
C CYS A 96 27.57 13.87 -16.12
N GLN A 97 28.12 14.27 -17.27
CA GLN A 97 29.54 14.66 -17.40
C GLN A 97 29.82 15.99 -16.71
N ASP A 98 28.86 16.91 -16.71
CA ASP A 98 28.92 18.22 -16.09
C ASP A 98 27.88 18.29 -14.96
N ASN A 99 28.33 17.98 -13.73
CA ASN A 99 27.44 17.96 -12.58
C ASN A 99 27.13 19.41 -12.13
N PRO A 100 25.92 19.90 -12.34
CA PRO A 100 25.53 21.26 -11.97
C PRO A 100 25.35 21.47 -10.47
N LEU A 101 25.32 20.38 -9.67
CA LEU A 101 25.13 20.46 -8.24
C LEU A 101 26.41 20.95 -7.55
N THR A 102 26.30 21.93 -6.69
CA THR A 102 27.41 22.47 -5.93
C THR A 102 27.90 21.49 -4.87
N SER A 103 29.15 21.64 -4.42
CA SER A 103 29.77 20.79 -3.40
C SER A 103 29.02 20.79 -2.05
N GLU A 104 28.22 21.80 -1.80
CA GLU A 104 27.41 21.91 -0.58
C GLU A 104 26.33 20.80 -0.47
N ILE A 105 26.03 20.12 -1.57
CA ILE A 105 25.06 19.01 -1.57
C ILE A 105 25.45 17.88 -0.62
N HIS A 106 26.76 17.63 -0.45
CA HIS A 106 27.25 16.58 0.45
C HIS A 106 26.93 16.85 1.94
N HIS A 107 26.66 18.09 2.30
CA HIS A 107 26.23 18.47 3.66
C HIS A 107 24.71 18.36 3.85
N MET A 108 23.96 18.42 2.77
CA MET A 108 22.48 18.34 2.81
C MET A 108 21.93 16.95 2.57
N LEU A 109 22.67 16.11 1.84
CA LEU A 109 22.24 14.75 1.53
C LEU A 109 23.05 13.70 2.30
N PRO A 110 22.43 12.60 2.72
CA PRO A 110 21.00 12.30 2.57
C PRO A 110 20.12 13.19 3.47
N TYR A 111 19.04 13.73 2.89
CA TYR A 111 18.09 14.56 3.63
C TYR A 111 17.33 13.69 4.66
N PRO A 112 17.31 14.04 5.95
CA PRO A 112 16.93 13.14 7.02
C PRO A 112 15.47 12.71 6.96
N GLU A 113 14.53 13.65 6.78
CA GLU A 113 13.10 13.39 6.74
C GLU A 113 12.36 14.40 5.86
N MET A 114 11.51 13.91 4.98
CA MET A 114 10.57 14.72 4.19
C MET A 114 9.13 14.32 4.52
N LYS A 115 8.44 15.15 5.28
CA LYS A 115 7.01 14.99 5.58
C LYS A 115 6.16 15.25 4.33
N GLN A 116 4.88 14.89 4.39
CA GLN A 116 3.91 15.21 3.35
C GLN A 116 3.97 16.71 2.98
N ASN A 117 3.95 17.01 1.68
CA ASN A 117 4.01 18.37 1.14
C ASN A 117 5.28 19.18 1.48
N SER A 118 6.28 18.55 2.11
CA SER A 118 7.57 19.20 2.32
C SER A 118 8.40 19.20 1.04
N ARG A 119 9.31 20.16 0.96
CA ARG A 119 10.27 20.30 -0.15
C ARG A 119 11.59 20.81 0.34
N PHE A 120 12.68 20.39 -0.32
CA PHE A 120 13.98 21.00 -0.17
C PHE A 120 14.55 21.43 -1.52
N LYS A 121 15.52 22.32 -1.49
CA LYS A 121 16.12 22.92 -2.68
C LYS A 121 17.62 22.67 -2.68
N LEU A 122 18.16 22.30 -3.83
CA LEU A 122 19.59 22.15 -4.06
C LEU A 122 20.01 23.17 -5.11
N LEU A 123 21.01 23.98 -4.79
CA LEU A 123 21.54 24.98 -5.72
C LEU A 123 22.19 24.28 -6.93
N ALA A 124 21.91 24.77 -8.12
CA ALA A 124 22.47 24.28 -9.35
C ALA A 124 23.11 25.41 -10.16
N ALA A 125 24.35 25.20 -10.57
CA ALA A 125 25.08 26.10 -11.46
C ALA A 125 25.04 25.54 -12.89
N PHE A 126 24.31 26.19 -13.78
CA PHE A 126 24.25 25.83 -15.19
C PHE A 126 25.04 26.80 -16.05
N HIS A 127 25.75 26.28 -17.03
CA HIS A 127 26.47 27.06 -18.05
C HIS A 127 25.71 27.01 -19.39
N MET A 128 26.18 27.76 -20.37
CA MET A 128 25.56 27.76 -21.70
C MET A 128 25.66 26.39 -22.41
N SER A 129 26.73 25.64 -22.11
CA SER A 129 26.99 24.29 -22.64
C SER A 129 26.32 23.19 -21.81
N SER A 130 25.75 23.49 -20.65
CA SER A 130 25.09 22.48 -19.79
C SER A 130 23.87 21.85 -20.49
N PRO A 131 23.65 20.55 -20.32
CA PRO A 131 22.51 19.85 -20.91
C PRO A 131 21.17 20.50 -20.53
N ARG A 132 20.18 20.39 -21.42
CA ARG A 132 18.82 20.88 -21.14
C ARG A 132 17.98 19.92 -20.31
N LYS A 133 18.38 18.64 -20.30
CA LYS A 133 17.66 17.57 -19.58
C LYS A 133 18.66 16.79 -18.73
N TYR A 134 18.24 16.42 -17.56
CA TYR A 134 19.01 15.62 -16.61
C TYR A 134 18.21 14.42 -16.16
N GLN A 135 18.87 13.28 -16.08
CA GLN A 135 18.29 12.10 -15.45
C GLN A 135 18.69 12.09 -13.96
N VAL A 136 17.70 12.11 -13.11
CA VAL A 136 17.87 12.17 -11.67
C VAL A 136 17.36 10.87 -11.06
N LYS A 137 18.19 10.23 -10.25
CA LYS A 137 17.81 9.09 -9.43
C LYS A 137 17.53 9.60 -8.02
N LEU A 138 16.31 9.38 -7.55
CA LEU A 138 15.92 9.59 -6.17
C LEU A 138 15.89 8.26 -5.43
N THR A 139 16.47 8.22 -4.24
CA THR A 139 16.39 7.06 -3.34
C THR A 139 15.91 7.51 -1.97
N TRP A 140 15.07 6.74 -1.34
CA TRP A 140 14.54 7.05 0.00
C TRP A 140 14.05 5.80 0.71
N GLN A 141 13.79 5.92 2.01
CA GLN A 141 13.15 4.90 2.82
C GLN A 141 11.77 5.40 3.28
N ASP A 142 10.82 4.49 3.43
CA ASP A 142 9.55 4.80 4.09
C ASP A 142 9.64 4.64 5.62
N SER A 143 8.53 4.85 6.32
CA SER A 143 8.44 4.68 7.78
C SER A 143 8.69 3.25 8.26
N THR A 144 8.61 2.25 7.36
CA THR A 144 8.89 0.84 7.66
C THR A 144 10.36 0.48 7.42
N GLY A 145 11.17 1.41 6.87
CA GLY A 145 12.55 1.18 6.48
C GLY A 145 12.72 0.54 5.10
N LYS A 146 11.63 0.37 4.35
CA LYS A 146 11.69 -0.15 2.98
C LYS A 146 12.28 0.91 2.05
N GLU A 147 13.26 0.49 1.25
CA GLU A 147 13.93 1.36 0.28
C GLU A 147 13.16 1.44 -1.03
N TYR A 148 13.15 2.64 -1.59
CA TYR A 148 12.58 2.96 -2.89
C TYR A 148 13.61 3.68 -3.75
N SER A 149 13.55 3.47 -5.05
CA SER A 149 14.40 4.13 -6.03
C SER A 149 13.57 4.45 -7.27
N GLU A 150 13.59 5.70 -7.69
CA GLU A 150 12.89 6.15 -8.91
C GLU A 150 13.80 7.05 -9.74
N ASN A 151 13.70 6.91 -11.06
CA ASN A 151 14.43 7.75 -12.02
C ASN A 151 13.46 8.76 -12.64
N HIS A 152 13.85 10.02 -12.61
CA HIS A 152 13.07 11.13 -13.16
C HIS A 152 13.88 11.85 -14.24
N TRP A 153 13.19 12.27 -15.30
CA TRP A 153 13.74 13.19 -16.26
C TRP A 153 13.28 14.61 -15.94
N VAL A 154 14.23 15.51 -15.73
CA VAL A 154 13.96 16.91 -15.45
C VAL A 154 14.57 17.80 -16.52
N SER A 155 13.85 18.83 -16.91
CA SER A 155 14.31 19.81 -17.91
C SER A 155 14.48 21.18 -17.27
N ARG A 156 15.48 21.89 -17.80
CA ARG A 156 15.79 23.28 -17.42
C ARG A 156 14.86 24.27 -18.12
#